data_060aac9360aace6ee6220c634139af8d
#
_entry.id   060aac9360aace6ee6220c634139af8d
#
_cell.length_a   1.000
_cell.length_b   1.000
_cell.length_c   1.000
_cell.angle_alpha   90.00
_cell.angle_beta   90.00
_cell.angle_gamma   90.00
#
_symmetry.space_group_name_H-M   'P 1'
#
loop_
_entity.id
_entity.type
_entity.pdbx_description
1 polymer ?
#
loop_
_entity_poly.entity_id
_entity_poly.type
_entity_poly.pdbx_seq_one_letter_code
_entity_poly.pdbx_strand_id
1 'polypeptide(L)'
;LVVQDAFLTDTAKLADVVLPVAVHAEQEGTYLSSGGQLGVLARALDGNGVRPDWQIICDLATRLGLRLSYRNPAHIFQELSSLMPSWAGLAPTLALPCPAVATVAGEFQPFDVDISLPGRRPISLIIGKSLQHSGSFTTHAPGATLEVTPGAALRLNPEDAAALEIDEGEEVKVISSHGEVTAAVQ
;
A
#
# COMPACT_ATOMS: atom_id res chain seq x y z
N LEU A 1 20.45 4.17 4.83
CA LEU A 1 19.02 4.07 4.55
C LEU A 1 18.23 4.28 5.85
N VAL A 2 17.29 5.22 5.86
CA VAL A 2 16.33 5.41 6.96
C VAL A 2 14.94 5.00 6.46
N VAL A 3 14.27 4.14 7.21
CA VAL A 3 12.92 3.68 6.89
C VAL A 3 11.97 4.07 8.03
N GLN A 4 10.83 4.62 7.67
CA GLN A 4 9.74 4.98 8.57
C GLN A 4 8.55 4.10 8.20
N ASP A 5 8.18 3.17 9.08
CA ASP A 5 7.14 2.18 8.81
C ASP A 5 6.49 1.69 10.13
N ALA A 6 5.25 1.25 10.04
CA ALA A 6 4.54 0.62 11.14
C ALA A 6 4.96 -0.85 11.34
N PHE A 7 5.53 -1.47 10.31
CA PHE A 7 5.93 -2.87 10.32
C PHE A 7 7.41 -3.04 9.97
N LEU A 8 8.02 -4.07 10.51
CA LEU A 8 9.38 -4.45 10.12
C LEU A 8 9.34 -5.20 8.78
N THR A 9 9.14 -4.45 7.72
CA THR A 9 9.11 -4.95 6.35
C THR A 9 10.49 -5.37 5.87
N ASP A 10 10.59 -6.05 4.73
CA ASP A 10 11.89 -6.43 4.18
C ASP A 10 12.75 -5.22 3.83
N THR A 11 12.14 -4.12 3.39
CA THR A 11 12.85 -2.84 3.23
C THR A 11 13.35 -2.30 4.56
N ALA A 12 12.55 -2.37 5.63
CA ALA A 12 12.96 -1.92 6.95
C ALA A 12 14.12 -2.76 7.52
N LYS A 13 14.17 -4.07 7.23
CA LYS A 13 15.29 -4.94 7.63
C LYS A 13 16.63 -4.57 6.99
N LEU A 14 16.59 -3.89 5.84
CA LEU A 14 17.81 -3.41 5.14
C LEU A 14 18.22 -2.00 5.58
N ALA A 15 17.47 -1.34 6.47
CA ALA A 15 17.74 0.03 6.87
C ALA A 15 18.78 0.10 7.98
N ASP A 16 19.59 1.17 7.95
CA ASP A 16 20.51 1.52 9.04
C ASP A 16 19.74 2.05 10.26
N VAL A 17 18.58 2.69 10.03
CA VAL A 17 17.69 3.22 11.07
C VAL A 17 16.25 2.97 10.70
N VAL A 18 15.48 2.41 11.62
CA VAL A 18 14.03 2.23 11.49
C VAL A 18 13.32 3.11 12.52
N LEU A 19 12.38 3.93 12.05
CA LEU A 19 11.56 4.79 12.88
C LEU A 19 10.14 4.25 12.90
N PRO A 20 9.65 3.73 14.04
CA PRO A 20 8.30 3.20 14.13
C PRO A 20 7.26 4.34 14.08
N VAL A 21 6.18 4.12 13.31
CA VAL A 21 5.10 5.08 13.12
C VAL A 21 3.74 4.52 13.49
N ALA A 22 2.83 5.41 13.84
CA ALA A 22 1.45 5.08 14.12
C ALA A 22 0.74 4.61 12.84
N VAL A 23 -0.07 3.55 12.94
CA VAL A 23 -0.94 3.13 11.85
C VAL A 23 -2.13 4.10 11.69
N HIS A 24 -2.85 3.99 10.57
CA HIS A 24 -3.95 4.90 10.26
C HIS A 24 -5.04 4.97 11.35
N ALA A 25 -5.30 3.89 12.09
CA ALA A 25 -6.27 3.88 13.19
C ALA A 25 -5.77 4.60 14.46
N GLU A 26 -4.46 4.81 14.58
CA GLU A 26 -3.79 5.42 15.75
C GLU A 26 -3.46 6.89 15.53
N GLN A 27 -3.79 7.46 14.39
CA GLN A 27 -3.52 8.86 14.07
C GLN A 27 -4.75 9.55 13.49
N GLU A 28 -4.72 10.87 13.51
CA GLU A 28 -5.70 11.73 12.88
C GLU A 28 -5.08 12.46 11.69
N GLY A 29 -5.91 12.90 10.76
CA GLY A 29 -5.42 13.65 9.60
C GLY A 29 -6.43 13.75 8.49
N THR A 30 -5.95 14.25 7.37
CA THR A 30 -6.73 14.35 6.14
C THR A 30 -6.07 13.50 5.06
N TYR A 31 -6.84 12.78 4.30
CA TYR A 31 -6.34 12.01 3.17
C TYR A 31 -7.22 12.17 1.94
N LEU A 32 -6.62 11.93 0.81
CA LEU A 32 -7.30 11.94 -0.49
C LEU A 32 -7.42 10.50 -0.99
N SER A 33 -8.66 10.08 -1.26
CA SER A 33 -8.90 8.76 -1.83
C SER A 33 -8.50 8.71 -3.32
N SER A 34 -8.29 7.52 -3.86
CA SER A 34 -8.05 7.33 -5.30
C SER A 34 -9.21 7.81 -6.17
N GLY A 35 -10.41 7.91 -5.63
CA GLY A 35 -11.58 8.49 -6.29
C GLY A 35 -11.65 10.03 -6.23
N GLY A 36 -10.62 10.70 -5.73
CA GLY A 36 -10.58 12.16 -5.62
C GLY A 36 -11.39 12.73 -4.44
N GLN A 37 -11.81 11.90 -3.50
CA GLN A 37 -12.55 12.36 -2.32
C GLN A 37 -11.60 12.69 -1.18
N LEU A 38 -11.77 13.89 -0.63
CA LEU A 38 -11.07 14.32 0.57
C LEU A 38 -11.83 13.80 1.80
N GLY A 39 -11.12 13.09 2.68
CA GLY A 39 -11.69 12.55 3.92
C GLY A 39 -10.91 12.99 5.14
N VAL A 40 -11.59 13.02 6.28
CA VAL A 40 -10.97 13.22 7.59
C VAL A 40 -10.84 11.88 8.29
N LEU A 41 -9.64 11.55 8.70
CA LEU A 41 -9.35 10.40 9.52
C LEU A 41 -9.38 10.83 10.98
N ALA A 42 -10.27 10.25 11.77
CA ALA A 42 -10.29 10.40 13.20
C ALA A 42 -9.50 9.26 13.86
N ARG A 43 -8.73 9.59 14.86
CA ARG A 43 -8.01 8.59 15.65
C ARG A 43 -9.00 7.66 16.36
N ALA A 44 -8.88 6.39 16.13
CA ALA A 44 -9.77 5.34 16.67
C ALA A 44 -9.11 4.54 17.80
N LEU A 45 -7.78 4.43 17.81
CA LEU A 45 -7.00 3.65 18.76
C LEU A 45 -5.90 4.49 19.40
N ASP A 46 -5.56 4.16 20.64
CA ASP A 46 -4.38 4.72 21.27
C ASP A 46 -3.12 4.02 20.78
N GLY A 47 -2.18 4.80 20.24
CA GLY A 47 -0.95 4.29 19.62
C GLY A 47 0.16 3.89 20.60
N ASN A 48 -0.15 3.63 21.87
CA ASN A 48 0.83 3.20 22.90
C ASN A 48 2.17 3.97 22.86
N GLY A 49 2.11 5.28 22.59
CA GLY A 49 3.29 6.14 22.51
C GLY A 49 3.99 6.17 21.15
N VAL A 50 3.50 5.45 20.16
CA VAL A 50 3.97 5.56 18.77
C VAL A 50 3.50 6.88 18.16
N ARG A 51 4.38 7.55 17.44
CA ARG A 51 4.12 8.88 16.88
C ARG A 51 3.67 8.81 15.44
N PRO A 52 2.78 9.71 14.99
CA PRO A 52 2.43 9.83 13.59
C PRO A 52 3.62 10.38 12.77
N ASP A 53 3.64 10.04 11.48
CA ASP A 53 4.70 10.38 10.54
C ASP A 53 5.11 11.85 10.58
N TRP A 54 4.13 12.74 10.57
CA TRP A 54 4.37 14.19 10.53
C TRP A 54 5.14 14.70 11.76
N GLN A 55 4.93 14.11 12.94
CA GLN A 55 5.66 14.50 14.16
C GLN A 55 7.12 14.08 14.08
N ILE A 56 7.37 12.87 13.58
CA ILE A 56 8.74 12.37 13.38
C ILE A 56 9.47 13.27 12.39
N ILE A 57 8.82 13.66 11.28
CA ILE A 57 9.39 14.57 10.29
C ILE A 57 9.69 15.93 10.90
N CYS A 58 8.80 16.49 11.73
CA CYS A 58 9.02 17.76 12.43
C CYS A 58 10.21 17.68 13.41
N ASP A 59 10.34 16.58 14.13
CA ASP A 59 11.46 16.37 15.06
C ASP A 59 12.79 16.26 14.33
N LEU A 60 12.82 15.51 13.22
CA LEU A 60 14.01 15.42 12.37
C LEU A 60 14.38 16.77 11.78
N ALA A 61 13.40 17.51 11.24
CA ALA A 61 13.62 18.84 10.70
C ALA A 61 14.23 19.77 11.75
N THR A 62 13.70 19.77 12.97
CA THR A 62 14.20 20.57 14.09
C THR A 62 15.66 20.24 14.40
N ARG A 63 16.02 18.96 14.43
CA ARG A 63 17.40 18.49 14.66
C ARG A 63 18.37 18.88 13.54
N LEU A 64 17.85 19.03 12.32
CA LEU A 64 18.60 19.47 11.14
C LEU A 64 18.64 21.02 11.03
N GLY A 65 18.08 21.75 11.98
CA GLY A 65 18.06 23.21 11.98
C GLY A 65 16.95 23.83 11.12
N LEU A 66 16.02 23.01 10.61
CA LEU A 66 14.86 23.46 9.88
C LEU A 66 13.69 23.69 10.86
N ARG A 67 12.85 24.69 10.58
CA ARG A 67 11.69 24.99 11.43
C ARG A 67 10.41 24.52 10.75
N LEU A 68 9.89 23.38 11.19
CA LEU A 68 8.53 22.92 10.89
C LEU A 68 7.73 23.01 12.19
N SER A 69 6.85 24.02 12.30
CA SER A 69 6.15 24.33 13.56
C SER A 69 4.67 23.94 13.55
N TYR A 70 4.36 22.78 12.98
CA TYR A 70 3.00 22.25 13.00
C TYR A 70 2.64 21.73 14.40
N ARG A 71 1.41 22.01 14.83
CA ARG A 71 0.88 21.59 16.13
C ARG A 71 -0.09 20.42 15.99
N ASN A 72 -0.70 20.28 14.84
CA ASN A 72 -1.64 19.22 14.50
C ASN A 72 -1.76 19.08 12.99
N PRO A 73 -2.39 18.00 12.47
CA PRO A 73 -2.57 17.79 11.05
C PRO A 73 -3.38 18.87 10.34
N ALA A 74 -4.28 19.56 11.04
CA ALA A 74 -5.06 20.65 10.45
C ALA A 74 -4.18 21.82 10.02
N HIS A 75 -3.10 22.15 10.74
CA HIS A 75 -2.15 23.16 10.32
C HIS A 75 -1.39 22.77 9.06
N ILE A 76 -1.05 21.48 8.92
CA ILE A 76 -0.40 20.95 7.71
C ILE A 76 -1.37 21.06 6.54
N PHE A 77 -2.63 20.68 6.73
CA PHE A 77 -3.66 20.81 5.72
C PHE A 77 -3.90 22.25 5.28
N GLN A 78 -3.88 23.18 6.24
CA GLN A 78 -4.05 24.62 5.96
C GLN A 78 -2.92 25.15 5.07
N GLU A 79 -1.67 24.79 5.35
CA GLU A 79 -0.54 25.16 4.51
C GLU A 79 -0.64 24.53 3.12
N LEU A 80 -0.92 23.22 3.06
CA LEU A 80 -1.14 22.51 1.80
C LEU A 80 -2.23 23.19 0.95
N SER A 81 -3.35 23.57 1.56
CA SER A 81 -4.45 24.27 0.88
C SER A 81 -4.04 25.66 0.37
N SER A 82 -3.11 26.32 1.05
CA SER A 82 -2.59 27.62 0.60
C SER A 82 -1.63 27.51 -0.59
N LEU A 83 -0.93 26.39 -0.69
CA LEU A 83 0.03 26.11 -1.77
C LEU A 83 -0.63 25.54 -3.04
N MET A 84 -1.79 24.93 -2.89
CA MET A 84 -2.53 24.32 -4.01
C MET A 84 -3.76 25.16 -4.36
N PRO A 85 -3.77 25.89 -5.49
CA PRO A 85 -4.90 26.75 -5.85
C PRO A 85 -6.25 25.99 -5.95
N SER A 86 -6.22 24.74 -6.38
CA SER A 86 -7.40 23.86 -6.47
C SER A 86 -7.99 23.50 -5.10
N TRP A 87 -7.24 23.70 -4.02
CA TRP A 87 -7.64 23.40 -2.65
C TRP A 87 -7.91 24.65 -1.81
N ALA A 88 -7.77 25.82 -2.43
CA ALA A 88 -8.01 27.09 -1.75
C ALA A 88 -9.44 27.15 -1.19
N GLY A 89 -9.56 27.42 0.10
CA GLY A 89 -10.85 27.52 0.80
C GLY A 89 -11.49 26.16 1.17
N LEU A 90 -10.84 25.04 0.89
CA LEU A 90 -11.28 23.77 1.43
C LEU A 90 -11.00 23.71 2.93
N ALA A 91 -11.99 23.32 3.70
CA ALA A 91 -11.82 22.93 5.09
C ALA A 91 -11.76 21.41 5.15
N PRO A 92 -11.00 20.80 6.08
CA PRO A 92 -11.05 19.38 6.35
C PRO A 92 -12.42 19.08 6.98
N THR A 93 -13.40 18.77 6.15
CA THR A 93 -14.74 18.36 6.56
C THR A 93 -15.01 16.97 6.01
N LEU A 94 -15.87 16.22 6.71
CA LEU A 94 -16.27 14.89 6.28
C LEU A 94 -16.69 14.89 4.80
N ALA A 95 -15.95 14.13 3.99
CA ALA A 95 -16.31 13.76 2.62
C ALA A 95 -16.73 14.92 1.70
N LEU A 96 -15.87 15.92 1.53
CA LEU A 96 -16.05 16.82 0.39
C LEU A 96 -15.50 16.18 -0.87
N PRO A 97 -16.22 16.26 -2.00
CA PRO A 97 -15.63 15.90 -3.28
C PRO A 97 -14.42 16.81 -3.51
N CYS A 98 -13.25 16.21 -3.65
CA CYS A 98 -12.09 16.97 -4.09
C CYS A 98 -12.44 17.59 -5.43
N PRO A 99 -12.24 18.91 -5.63
CA PRO A 99 -12.35 19.48 -6.94
C PRO A 99 -11.43 18.70 -7.88
N ALA A 100 -11.93 18.33 -9.04
CA ALA A 100 -11.21 17.51 -9.99
C ALA A 100 -9.77 18.02 -10.09
N VAL A 101 -8.82 17.19 -9.76
CA VAL A 101 -7.42 17.47 -10.07
C VAL A 101 -7.41 17.76 -11.55
N ALA A 102 -6.93 18.94 -11.93
CA ALA A 102 -6.82 19.29 -13.33
C ALA A 102 -6.10 18.13 -14.02
N THR A 103 -6.83 17.39 -14.82
CA THR A 103 -6.24 16.36 -15.65
C THR A 103 -5.23 17.07 -16.51
N VAL A 104 -3.96 16.84 -16.22
CA VAL A 104 -2.92 17.20 -17.18
C VAL A 104 -3.28 16.37 -18.40
N ALA A 105 -3.77 17.03 -19.44
CA ALA A 105 -3.99 16.40 -20.72
C ALA A 105 -2.62 16.05 -21.30
N GLY A 106 -2.04 14.97 -20.80
CA GLY A 106 -0.91 14.30 -21.40
C GLY A 106 -1.46 13.46 -22.53
N GLU A 107 -0.90 13.59 -23.71
CA GLU A 107 -1.14 12.66 -24.79
C GLU A 107 -0.69 11.28 -24.29
N PHE A 108 -1.65 10.36 -24.13
CA PHE A 108 -1.33 8.97 -23.78
C PHE A 108 -0.56 8.38 -24.96
N GLN A 109 0.73 8.19 -24.78
CA GLN A 109 1.55 7.42 -25.71
C GLN A 109 1.37 5.95 -25.32
N PRO A 110 0.66 5.15 -26.14
CA PRO A 110 0.56 3.73 -25.88
C PRO A 110 1.97 3.15 -25.93
N PHE A 111 2.35 2.43 -24.86
CA PHE A 111 3.55 1.61 -24.92
C PHE A 111 3.33 0.52 -25.95
N ASP A 112 4.16 0.48 -26.96
CA ASP A 112 4.27 -0.70 -27.80
C ASP A 112 4.95 -1.79 -26.95
N VAL A 113 4.15 -2.51 -26.18
CA VAL A 113 4.64 -3.67 -25.45
C VAL A 113 4.67 -4.80 -26.45
N ASP A 114 5.85 -5.15 -26.93
CA ASP A 114 6.03 -6.40 -27.64
C ASP A 114 5.73 -7.57 -26.67
N ILE A 115 4.47 -8.02 -26.69
CA ILE A 115 4.00 -9.20 -25.95
C ILE A 115 4.39 -10.44 -26.78
N SER A 116 5.56 -10.49 -27.35
CA SER A 116 6.11 -11.72 -27.86
C SER A 116 6.44 -12.62 -26.68
N LEU A 117 5.50 -13.52 -26.35
CA LEU A 117 5.73 -14.56 -25.36
C LEU A 117 6.92 -15.41 -25.85
N PRO A 118 8.09 -15.37 -25.22
CA PRO A 118 9.25 -16.10 -25.66
C PRO A 118 8.98 -17.59 -25.50
N GLY A 119 8.77 -18.28 -26.62
CA GLY A 119 8.62 -19.71 -26.68
C GLY A 119 7.32 -20.22 -26.03
N ARG A 120 6.77 -21.29 -26.59
CA ARG A 120 5.59 -21.96 -26.02
C ARG A 120 6.00 -22.61 -24.69
N ARG A 121 5.73 -21.91 -23.56
CA ARG A 121 5.86 -22.52 -22.24
C ARG A 121 4.64 -23.41 -22.00
N PRO A 122 4.81 -24.54 -21.31
CA PRO A 122 3.70 -25.48 -21.11
C PRO A 122 2.56 -24.88 -20.27
N ILE A 123 2.87 -23.94 -19.37
CA ILE A 123 1.90 -23.31 -18.47
C ILE A 123 2.10 -21.80 -18.46
N SER A 124 1.01 -21.04 -18.56
CA SER A 124 1.00 -19.58 -18.43
C SER A 124 0.56 -19.17 -17.04
N LEU A 125 1.33 -18.32 -16.37
CA LEU A 125 1.00 -17.78 -15.05
C LEU A 125 0.21 -16.48 -15.21
N ILE A 126 -0.98 -16.43 -14.59
CA ILE A 126 -1.79 -15.21 -14.45
C ILE A 126 -1.79 -14.81 -12.97
N ILE A 127 -1.30 -13.61 -12.68
CA ILE A 127 -1.27 -13.10 -11.31
C ILE A 127 -2.58 -12.35 -11.04
N GLY A 128 -3.40 -12.90 -10.14
CA GLY A 128 -4.60 -12.26 -9.63
C GLY A 128 -4.35 -11.54 -8.30
N LYS A 129 -5.25 -10.62 -7.94
CA LYS A 129 -5.27 -9.96 -6.64
C LYS A 129 -6.55 -10.31 -5.90
N SER A 130 -6.46 -10.53 -4.59
CA SER A 130 -7.62 -10.57 -3.73
C SER A 130 -8.06 -9.14 -3.41
N LEU A 131 -9.36 -8.84 -3.52
CA LEU A 131 -9.92 -7.54 -3.17
C LEU A 131 -9.77 -7.21 -1.69
N GLN A 132 -9.70 -8.23 -0.84
CA GLN A 132 -9.59 -8.09 0.60
C GLN A 132 -8.13 -7.90 1.05
N HIS A 133 -7.16 -8.11 0.18
CA HIS A 133 -5.75 -7.99 0.53
C HIS A 133 -5.24 -6.57 0.27
N SER A 134 -4.87 -5.88 1.32
CA SER A 134 -4.35 -4.50 1.29
C SER A 134 -2.83 -4.42 1.56
N GLY A 135 -2.07 -5.41 1.14
CA GLY A 135 -0.61 -5.40 1.27
C GLY A 135 -0.13 -5.62 2.72
N SER A 136 0.80 -4.76 3.18
CA SER A 136 1.47 -4.93 4.47
C SER A 136 0.51 -5.03 5.66
N PHE A 137 -0.58 -4.26 5.66
CA PHE A 137 -1.55 -4.28 6.77
C PHE A 137 -2.22 -5.63 6.92
N THR A 138 -2.69 -6.23 5.85
CA THR A 138 -3.31 -7.56 5.92
C THR A 138 -2.28 -8.67 6.14
N THR A 139 -1.09 -8.54 5.59
CA THR A 139 0.01 -9.49 5.80
C THR A 139 0.42 -9.58 7.27
N HIS A 140 0.45 -8.43 7.97
CA HIS A 140 0.89 -8.35 9.37
C HIS A 140 -0.25 -8.37 10.40
N ALA A 141 -1.50 -8.55 9.96
CA ALA A 141 -2.69 -8.67 10.83
C ALA A 141 -3.40 -10.02 10.66
N PRO A 142 -2.74 -11.15 10.98
CA PRO A 142 -3.26 -12.48 10.66
C PRO A 142 -4.58 -12.82 11.38
N GLY A 143 -4.84 -12.25 12.55
CA GLY A 143 -6.01 -12.60 13.34
C GLY A 143 -7.36 -12.24 12.74
N ALA A 144 -7.43 -11.14 11.97
CA ALA A 144 -8.67 -10.64 11.39
C ALA A 144 -8.85 -11.00 9.91
N THR A 145 -7.77 -11.35 9.24
CA THR A 145 -7.74 -11.43 7.77
C THR A 145 -7.57 -12.85 7.24
N LEU A 146 -7.01 -13.79 8.02
CA LEU A 146 -6.78 -15.16 7.56
C LEU A 146 -8.08 -15.90 7.19
N GLU A 147 -9.20 -15.61 7.88
CA GLU A 147 -10.50 -16.21 7.55
C GLU A 147 -11.10 -15.60 6.28
N VAL A 148 -10.81 -14.32 6.00
CA VAL A 148 -11.38 -13.57 4.86
C VAL A 148 -10.43 -13.57 3.66
N THR A 149 -9.14 -13.67 3.91
CA THR A 149 -8.08 -13.65 2.88
C THR A 149 -7.11 -14.78 3.18
N PRO A 150 -7.43 -16.00 2.79
CA PRO A 150 -6.44 -17.07 2.81
C PRO A 150 -5.20 -16.63 2.04
N GLY A 151 -4.04 -17.07 2.46
CA GLY A 151 -2.75 -16.71 1.84
C GLY A 151 -2.72 -16.91 0.31
N ALA A 152 -1.57 -16.68 -0.28
CA ALA A 152 -1.40 -16.92 -1.70
C ALA A 152 -1.74 -18.37 -2.05
N ALA A 153 -2.62 -18.56 -3.02
CA ALA A 153 -3.03 -19.87 -3.50
C ALA A 153 -2.84 -19.96 -5.01
N LEU A 154 -2.50 -21.13 -5.47
CA LEU A 154 -2.36 -21.44 -6.89
C LEU A 154 -3.66 -22.09 -7.39
N ARG A 155 -4.28 -21.49 -8.41
CA ARG A 155 -5.42 -22.10 -9.10
C ARG A 155 -4.96 -22.70 -10.41
N LEU A 156 -5.23 -23.98 -10.60
CA LEU A 156 -4.92 -24.73 -11.81
C LEU A 156 -6.20 -25.11 -12.56
N ASN A 157 -6.08 -25.27 -13.87
CA ASN A 157 -7.13 -25.94 -14.63
C ASN A 157 -7.22 -27.41 -14.12
N PRO A 158 -8.43 -27.94 -13.86
CA PRO A 158 -8.58 -29.30 -13.37
C PRO A 158 -7.95 -30.37 -14.28
N GLU A 159 -7.95 -30.18 -15.58
CA GLU A 159 -7.32 -31.11 -16.53
C GLU A 159 -5.79 -31.09 -16.40
N ASP A 160 -5.21 -29.90 -16.21
CA ASP A 160 -3.77 -29.74 -16.02
C ASP A 160 -3.34 -30.28 -14.66
N ALA A 161 -4.14 -30.05 -13.60
CA ALA A 161 -3.89 -30.60 -12.27
C ALA A 161 -3.91 -32.13 -12.28
N ALA A 162 -4.92 -32.73 -12.94
CA ALA A 162 -5.00 -34.18 -13.09
C ALA A 162 -3.84 -34.76 -13.90
N ALA A 163 -3.43 -34.08 -14.98
CA ALA A 163 -2.29 -34.52 -15.79
C ALA A 163 -0.94 -34.41 -15.07
N LEU A 164 -0.85 -33.54 -14.05
CA LEU A 164 0.33 -33.36 -13.20
C LEU A 164 0.26 -34.17 -11.90
N GLU A 165 -0.85 -34.93 -11.67
CA GLU A 165 -1.12 -35.70 -10.46
C GLU A 165 -1.08 -34.81 -9.19
N ILE A 166 -1.66 -33.60 -9.26
CA ILE A 166 -1.71 -32.62 -8.18
C ILE A 166 -3.12 -32.60 -7.59
N ASP A 167 -3.23 -32.74 -6.28
CA ASP A 167 -4.48 -32.69 -5.52
C ASP A 167 -4.74 -31.30 -4.92
N GLU A 168 -6.04 -31.01 -4.64
CA GLU A 168 -6.44 -29.78 -3.92
C GLU A 168 -5.84 -29.77 -2.51
N GLY A 169 -5.29 -28.64 -2.10
CA GLY A 169 -4.61 -28.44 -0.82
C GLY A 169 -3.14 -28.86 -0.82
N GLU A 170 -2.64 -29.46 -1.88
CA GLU A 170 -1.23 -29.84 -1.99
C GLU A 170 -0.33 -28.60 -2.14
N GLU A 171 0.83 -28.58 -1.48
CA GLU A 171 1.86 -27.58 -1.68
C GLU A 171 2.71 -27.92 -2.90
N VAL A 172 2.66 -27.04 -3.90
CA VAL A 172 3.42 -27.22 -5.13
C VAL A 172 4.43 -26.10 -5.33
N LYS A 173 5.53 -26.44 -5.97
CA LYS A 173 6.57 -25.49 -6.34
C LYS A 173 6.37 -25.00 -7.77
N VAL A 174 6.15 -23.73 -7.94
CA VAL A 174 6.11 -23.05 -9.26
C VAL A 174 7.51 -22.55 -9.58
N ILE A 175 8.08 -22.99 -10.70
CA ILE A 175 9.45 -22.68 -11.10
C ILE A 175 9.44 -21.93 -12.43
N SER A 176 10.19 -20.83 -12.48
CA SER A 176 10.44 -20.07 -13.71
C SER A 176 11.94 -19.88 -13.93
N SER A 177 12.31 -19.26 -15.06
CA SER A 177 13.71 -18.87 -15.30
C SER A 177 14.21 -17.76 -14.38
N HIS A 178 13.34 -17.10 -13.60
CA HIS A 178 13.66 -15.95 -12.76
C HIS A 178 13.55 -16.24 -11.27
N GLY A 179 12.99 -17.39 -10.90
CA GLY A 179 12.84 -17.76 -9.50
C GLY A 179 11.81 -18.86 -9.30
N GLU A 180 11.59 -19.20 -8.03
CA GLU A 180 10.67 -20.21 -7.60
C GLU A 180 9.81 -19.72 -6.42
N VAL A 181 8.59 -20.23 -6.32
CA VAL A 181 7.67 -19.95 -5.21
C VAL A 181 6.89 -21.23 -4.88
N THR A 182 6.61 -21.44 -3.60
CA THR A 182 5.73 -22.53 -3.14
C THR A 182 4.36 -21.97 -2.77
N ALA A 183 3.30 -22.62 -3.22
CA ALA A 183 1.93 -22.26 -2.92
C ALA A 183 1.03 -23.49 -2.83
N ALA A 184 -0.02 -23.41 -2.01
CA ALA A 184 -1.04 -24.43 -1.95
C ALA A 184 -1.99 -24.33 -3.15
N VAL A 185 -2.41 -25.46 -3.68
CA VAL A 185 -3.37 -25.55 -4.79
C VAL A 185 -4.80 -25.44 -4.27
N GLN A 186 -5.63 -24.65 -4.98
CA GLN A 186 -7.07 -24.46 -4.75
C GLN A 186 -7.85 -24.69 -6.04
#